data_5a821e8fd21ace5ef6f3e9df43578442
#
_entry.id   5a821e8fd21ace5ef6f3e9df43578442
#
_cell.length_a   1.000
_cell.length_b   1.000
_cell.length_c   1.000
_cell.angle_alpha   90.00
_cell.angle_beta   90.00
_cell.angle_gamma   90.00
#
_symmetry.space_group_name_H-M   'P 1'
#
loop_
_entity.id
_entity.type
_entity.pdbx_description
1 polymer ?
#
loop_
_entity_poly.entity_id
_entity_poly.type
_entity_poly.pdbx_seq_one_letter_code
_entity_poly.pdbx_strand_id
1 'polypeptide(L)'
;MMLKLLKERAMEAIEEEFKLVDFSFALPYTYVVIEGEKGKSIGLAMTLPEEIGEYKNTFTKPSLEEFIEKADSLNIIERTLGLAAINAVSQYYLEVDEEKDAIELIEEEKVAVIGNMPPIVKALKDKNKKVFVFERNPKLWNRETLSDALEYVLLPEMEAVIVSGSALLNCTLDMILERSKRAKKIMLTGATAQALPEFFKGTGVTHLASAKVIDVEKALINLKLGSFRGFGEQSKKYVIEV
;
A
#
# COMPACT_ATOMS: atom_id res chain seq x y z
N MET A 1 11.44 1.45 -11.68
CA MET A 1 10.79 1.86 -10.40
C MET A 1 9.32 1.45 -10.45
N MET A 2 8.86 0.73 -9.45
CA MET A 2 7.50 0.17 -9.38
C MET A 2 6.41 1.23 -9.60
N LEU A 3 6.49 2.37 -8.93
CA LEU A 3 5.49 3.43 -9.07
C LEU A 3 5.35 3.97 -10.50
N LYS A 4 6.42 4.00 -11.29
CA LYS A 4 6.33 4.36 -12.71
C LYS A 4 5.46 3.37 -13.47
N LEU A 5 5.65 2.08 -13.24
CA LEU A 5 4.83 1.02 -13.86
C LEU A 5 3.36 1.12 -13.43
N LEU A 6 3.10 1.33 -12.12
CA LEU A 6 1.74 1.47 -11.61
C LEU A 6 1.04 2.70 -12.20
N LYS A 7 1.76 3.82 -12.35
CA LYS A 7 1.27 5.04 -13.01
C LYS A 7 0.81 4.76 -14.44
N GLU A 8 1.70 4.15 -15.24
CA GLU A 8 1.41 3.82 -16.65
C GLU A 8 0.15 2.92 -16.74
N ARG A 9 0.10 1.84 -15.94
CA ARG A 9 -1.03 0.91 -15.93
C ARG A 9 -2.33 1.53 -15.41
N ALA A 10 -2.24 2.44 -14.44
CA ALA A 10 -3.42 3.14 -13.94
C ALA A 10 -4.01 4.11 -14.98
N MET A 11 -3.15 4.82 -15.72
CA MET A 11 -3.60 5.68 -16.81
C MET A 11 -4.26 4.89 -17.95
N GLU A 12 -3.73 3.71 -18.28
CA GLU A 12 -4.31 2.82 -19.28
C GLU A 12 -5.64 2.19 -18.85
N ALA A 13 -5.86 2.02 -17.53
CA ALA A 13 -7.07 1.42 -16.98
C ALA A 13 -8.25 2.39 -16.86
N ILE A 14 -8.05 3.68 -17.08
CA ILE A 14 -9.13 4.69 -17.03
C ILE A 14 -9.97 4.57 -18.29
N GLU A 15 -11.19 4.04 -18.14
CA GLU A 15 -12.15 3.80 -19.24
C GLU A 15 -13.27 4.86 -19.30
N GLU A 16 -13.38 5.73 -18.30
CA GLU A 16 -14.40 6.76 -18.20
C GLU A 16 -13.83 8.06 -17.60
N GLU A 17 -14.58 9.15 -17.71
CA GLU A 17 -14.21 10.43 -17.09
C GLU A 17 -14.53 10.42 -15.60
N PHE A 18 -13.52 10.69 -14.76
CA PHE A 18 -13.68 10.81 -13.32
C PHE A 18 -13.71 12.25 -12.85
N LYS A 19 -14.64 12.54 -11.93
CA LYS A 19 -14.63 13.78 -11.17
C LYS A 19 -13.78 13.61 -9.92
N LEU A 20 -12.76 14.46 -9.74
CA LEU A 20 -12.06 14.60 -8.46
C LEU A 20 -13.00 15.28 -7.45
N VAL A 21 -13.41 14.54 -6.41
CA VAL A 21 -14.40 14.99 -5.42
C VAL A 21 -13.76 15.63 -4.21
N ASP A 22 -12.73 14.97 -3.66
CA ASP A 22 -12.02 15.41 -2.45
C ASP A 22 -10.62 14.80 -2.42
N PHE A 23 -9.69 15.47 -1.77
CA PHE A 23 -8.35 14.95 -1.52
C PHE A 23 -7.72 15.67 -0.34
N SER A 24 -6.81 15.01 0.34
CA SER A 24 -6.00 15.65 1.38
C SER A 24 -4.70 14.91 1.61
N PHE A 25 -3.62 15.67 1.71
CA PHE A 25 -2.39 15.18 2.32
C PHE A 25 -2.54 15.29 3.84
N ALA A 26 -2.83 14.20 4.51
CA ALA A 26 -3.24 14.16 5.91
C ALA A 26 -2.57 13.02 6.68
N LEU A 27 -2.64 13.07 8.00
CA LEU A 27 -2.20 12.00 8.91
C LEU A 27 -3.44 11.24 9.44
N PRO A 28 -3.35 9.92 9.57
CA PRO A 28 -2.23 9.05 9.19
C PRO A 28 -2.22 8.66 7.70
N TYR A 29 -3.30 8.95 6.96
CA TYR A 29 -3.45 8.63 5.55
C TYR A 29 -3.75 9.86 4.70
N THR A 30 -2.99 10.00 3.63
CA THR A 30 -3.37 10.80 2.47
C THR A 30 -4.46 10.06 1.72
N TYR A 31 -5.44 10.78 1.20
CA TYR A 31 -6.54 10.19 0.41
C TYR A 31 -6.87 11.02 -0.84
N VAL A 32 -7.42 10.32 -1.81
CA VAL A 32 -8.03 10.89 -3.01
C VAL A 32 -9.40 10.23 -3.22
N VAL A 33 -10.43 11.03 -3.43
CA VAL A 33 -11.81 10.59 -3.71
C VAL A 33 -12.18 10.98 -5.12
N ILE A 34 -12.63 10.02 -5.89
CA ILE A 34 -13.14 10.18 -7.24
C ILE A 34 -14.60 9.74 -7.33
N GLU A 35 -15.30 10.22 -8.32
CA GLU A 35 -16.68 9.85 -8.66
C GLU A 35 -16.77 9.56 -10.15
N GLY A 36 -17.25 8.39 -10.50
CA GLY A 36 -17.57 7.94 -11.85
C GLY A 36 -19.01 7.44 -11.94
N GLU A 37 -19.38 6.76 -13.02
CA GLU A 37 -20.73 6.26 -13.25
C GLU A 37 -21.25 5.29 -12.17
N LYS A 38 -20.35 4.45 -11.62
CA LYS A 38 -20.68 3.50 -10.54
C LYS A 38 -20.74 4.14 -9.14
N GLY A 39 -20.46 5.45 -9.00
CA GLY A 39 -20.43 6.17 -7.74
C GLY A 39 -19.02 6.54 -7.29
N LYS A 40 -18.87 6.75 -5.97
CA LYS A 40 -17.60 7.23 -5.39
C LYS A 40 -16.65 6.09 -5.04
N SER A 41 -15.37 6.37 -5.23
CA SER A 41 -14.26 5.54 -4.76
C SER A 41 -13.24 6.38 -4.00
N ILE A 42 -12.53 5.76 -3.07
CA ILE A 42 -11.47 6.39 -2.30
C ILE A 42 -10.21 5.53 -2.34
N GLY A 43 -9.08 6.15 -2.65
CA GLY A 43 -7.76 5.55 -2.53
C GLY A 43 -6.99 6.16 -1.39
N LEU A 44 -6.25 5.31 -0.68
CA LEU A 44 -5.49 5.65 0.51
C LEU A 44 -4.00 5.42 0.27
N ALA A 45 -3.18 6.28 0.86
CA ALA A 45 -1.73 6.07 0.97
C ALA A 45 -1.26 6.55 2.35
N MET A 46 -0.44 5.74 3.03
CA MET A 46 0.11 6.14 4.32
C MET A 46 0.97 7.39 4.17
N THR A 47 0.79 8.35 5.03
CA THR A 47 1.68 9.51 5.11
C THR A 47 2.89 9.18 5.95
N LEU A 48 4.09 9.39 5.41
CA LEU A 48 5.37 9.14 6.07
C LEU A 48 6.00 10.48 6.50
N PRO A 49 5.61 11.02 7.66
CA PRO A 49 6.04 12.37 8.07
C PRO A 49 7.55 12.48 8.29
N GLU A 50 8.21 11.38 8.63
CA GLU A 50 9.66 11.31 8.80
C GLU A 50 10.45 11.46 7.49
N GLU A 51 9.81 11.27 6.35
CA GLU A 51 10.41 11.43 5.02
C GLU A 51 10.09 12.78 4.38
N ILE A 52 9.28 13.63 5.04
CA ILE A 52 8.93 14.95 4.54
C ILE A 52 10.09 15.91 4.81
N GLY A 53 10.75 16.33 3.74
CA GLY A 53 11.71 17.41 3.76
C GLY A 53 11.08 18.77 3.46
N GLU A 54 11.89 19.70 2.96
CA GLU A 54 11.42 20.98 2.46
C GLU A 54 10.54 20.76 1.23
N TYR A 55 9.29 21.22 1.26
CA TYR A 55 8.33 21.04 0.19
C TYR A 55 7.92 22.36 -0.44
N LYS A 56 8.01 22.42 -1.76
CA LYS A 56 7.42 23.47 -2.57
C LYS A 56 6.31 22.87 -3.42
N ASN A 57 5.10 23.41 -3.32
CA ASN A 57 3.97 22.97 -4.13
C ASN A 57 4.26 23.17 -5.62
N THR A 58 4.11 22.09 -6.39
CA THR A 58 4.28 22.11 -7.84
C THR A 58 2.99 21.80 -8.60
N PHE A 59 1.91 21.47 -7.91
CA PHE A 59 0.59 21.30 -8.54
C PHE A 59 0.07 22.63 -9.06
N THR A 60 -0.33 22.64 -10.31
CA THR A 60 -0.87 23.84 -10.99
C THR A 60 -2.38 23.86 -11.00
N LYS A 61 -2.99 22.71 -11.28
CA LYS A 61 -4.45 22.52 -11.28
C LYS A 61 -4.72 21.09 -10.81
N PRO A 62 -5.01 20.88 -9.51
CA PRO A 62 -5.25 19.55 -8.99
C PRO A 62 -6.33 18.83 -9.80
N SER A 63 -5.96 17.70 -10.40
CA SER A 63 -6.84 16.78 -11.12
C SER A 63 -6.38 15.35 -10.84
N LEU A 64 -7.22 14.38 -11.17
CA LEU A 64 -6.87 12.96 -11.01
C LEU A 64 -5.61 12.62 -11.82
N GLU A 65 -5.57 13.08 -13.07
CA GLU A 65 -4.45 12.82 -13.99
C GLU A 65 -3.15 13.48 -13.49
N GLU A 66 -3.23 14.75 -13.02
CA GLU A 66 -2.05 15.43 -12.47
C GLU A 66 -1.50 14.70 -11.22
N PHE A 67 -2.38 14.17 -10.37
CA PHE A 67 -1.96 13.37 -9.23
C PHE A 67 -1.29 12.06 -9.68
N ILE A 68 -1.91 11.30 -10.60
CA ILE A 68 -1.34 10.05 -11.11
C ILE A 68 0.01 10.30 -11.78
N GLU A 69 0.15 11.38 -12.58
CA GLU A 69 1.42 11.76 -13.22
C GLU A 69 2.55 12.03 -12.20
N LYS A 70 2.22 12.44 -10.99
CA LYS A 70 3.18 12.68 -9.91
C LYS A 70 3.50 11.45 -9.06
N ALA A 71 2.93 10.29 -9.34
CA ALA A 71 3.12 9.09 -8.52
C ALA A 71 4.58 8.60 -8.45
N ASP A 72 5.40 8.88 -9.45
CA ASP A 72 6.82 8.54 -9.48
C ASP A 72 7.76 9.72 -9.17
N SER A 73 7.21 10.83 -8.64
CA SER A 73 7.99 11.99 -8.23
C SER A 73 9.01 11.66 -7.14
N LEU A 74 10.14 12.36 -7.13
CA LEU A 74 11.11 12.29 -6.04
C LEU A 74 10.60 12.98 -4.76
N ASN A 75 9.60 13.84 -4.88
CA ASN A 75 8.96 14.47 -3.72
C ASN A 75 7.94 13.52 -3.10
N ILE A 76 8.11 13.22 -1.80
CA ILE A 76 7.26 12.25 -1.08
C ILE A 76 5.78 12.68 -1.03
N ILE A 77 5.48 13.98 -0.95
CA ILE A 77 4.10 14.46 -0.88
C ILE A 77 3.40 14.25 -2.22
N GLU A 78 4.06 14.61 -3.33
CA GLU A 78 3.53 14.37 -4.68
C GLU A 78 3.31 12.88 -4.92
N ARG A 79 4.33 12.07 -4.59
CA ARG A 79 4.27 10.61 -4.73
C ARG A 79 3.15 9.98 -3.91
N THR A 80 2.92 10.48 -2.69
CA THR A 80 1.84 9.98 -1.82
C THR A 80 0.46 10.31 -2.38
N LEU A 81 0.24 11.53 -2.85
CA LEU A 81 -1.01 11.92 -3.55
C LEU A 81 -1.21 11.11 -4.83
N GLY A 82 -0.12 10.92 -5.60
CA GLY A 82 -0.15 10.13 -6.82
C GLY A 82 -0.54 8.66 -6.57
N LEU A 83 0.05 8.02 -5.55
CA LEU A 83 -0.31 6.64 -5.17
C LEU A 83 -1.74 6.56 -4.65
N ALA A 84 -2.21 7.54 -3.86
CA ALA A 84 -3.60 7.60 -3.42
C ALA A 84 -4.57 7.73 -4.61
N ALA A 85 -4.20 8.48 -5.65
CA ALA A 85 -4.99 8.59 -6.88
C ALA A 85 -5.03 7.27 -7.67
N ILE A 86 -3.89 6.60 -7.84
CA ILE A 86 -3.82 5.25 -8.44
C ILE A 86 -4.70 4.28 -7.66
N ASN A 87 -4.64 4.32 -6.33
CA ASN A 87 -5.46 3.48 -5.47
C ASN A 87 -6.96 3.81 -5.61
N ALA A 88 -7.35 5.08 -5.78
CA ALA A 88 -8.75 5.46 -5.98
C ALA A 88 -9.31 4.87 -7.28
N VAL A 89 -8.58 4.98 -8.39
CA VAL A 89 -8.95 4.34 -9.67
C VAL A 89 -9.05 2.83 -9.51
N SER A 90 -8.05 2.22 -8.86
CA SER A 90 -8.02 0.78 -8.63
C SER A 90 -9.21 0.29 -7.82
N GLN A 91 -9.54 0.98 -6.72
CA GLN A 91 -10.66 0.62 -5.86
C GLN A 91 -12.03 0.84 -6.52
N TYR A 92 -12.11 1.71 -7.51
CA TYR A 92 -13.32 1.90 -8.31
C TYR A 92 -13.64 0.68 -9.16
N TYR A 93 -12.63 0.10 -9.82
CA TYR A 93 -12.79 -1.08 -10.67
C TYR A 93 -12.74 -2.41 -9.92
N LEU A 94 -12.10 -2.44 -8.73
CA LEU A 94 -11.95 -3.67 -7.96
C LEU A 94 -13.31 -4.14 -7.41
N GLU A 95 -13.65 -5.41 -7.65
CA GLU A 95 -14.76 -6.10 -6.99
C GLU A 95 -14.21 -7.01 -5.89
N VAL A 96 -14.89 -7.04 -4.74
CA VAL A 96 -14.48 -7.85 -3.59
C VAL A 96 -15.67 -8.67 -3.12
N ASP A 97 -15.66 -9.96 -3.44
CA ASP A 97 -16.77 -10.87 -3.12
C ASP A 97 -16.65 -11.45 -1.70
N GLU A 98 -15.48 -11.91 -1.31
CA GLU A 98 -15.23 -12.59 -0.05
C GLU A 98 -14.15 -11.92 0.80
N GLU A 99 -14.35 -11.92 2.11
CA GLU A 99 -13.29 -11.56 3.05
C GLU A 99 -12.34 -12.75 3.25
N LYS A 100 -11.02 -12.47 3.13
CA LYS A 100 -9.98 -13.48 3.36
C LYS A 100 -8.92 -12.95 4.32
N ASP A 101 -8.40 -13.85 5.15
CA ASP A 101 -7.25 -13.53 6.01
C ASP A 101 -5.94 -13.88 5.30
N ALA A 102 -5.12 -12.86 5.12
CA ALA A 102 -3.81 -12.97 4.49
C ALA A 102 -2.88 -14.00 5.18
N ILE A 103 -2.98 -14.11 6.49
CA ILE A 103 -2.10 -14.99 7.30
C ILE A 103 -2.44 -16.47 7.11
N GLU A 104 -3.65 -16.79 6.70
CA GLU A 104 -4.04 -18.18 6.42
C GLU A 104 -3.31 -18.74 5.20
N LEU A 105 -2.92 -17.88 4.27
CA LEU A 105 -2.19 -18.29 3.06
C LEU A 105 -0.69 -18.56 3.30
N ILE A 106 -0.13 -18.17 4.46
CA ILE A 106 1.30 -18.33 4.74
C ILE A 106 1.57 -19.70 5.33
N GLU A 107 2.08 -20.59 4.50
CA GLU A 107 2.49 -21.96 4.88
C GLU A 107 3.98 -22.05 5.21
N GLU A 108 4.77 -21.16 4.65
CA GLU A 108 6.23 -21.10 4.72
C GLU A 108 6.72 -20.95 6.17
N GLU A 109 7.90 -21.52 6.48
CA GLU A 109 8.47 -21.51 7.83
C GLU A 109 9.20 -20.21 8.15
N LYS A 110 10.05 -19.72 7.20
CA LYS A 110 10.83 -18.49 7.36
C LYS A 110 10.13 -17.33 6.68
N VAL A 111 9.63 -16.38 7.47
CA VAL A 111 8.83 -15.26 6.98
C VAL A 111 9.48 -13.93 7.34
N ALA A 112 9.76 -13.10 6.33
CA ALA A 112 10.08 -11.70 6.53
C ALA A 112 8.81 -10.85 6.63
N VAL A 113 8.77 -9.91 7.56
CA VAL A 113 7.76 -8.87 7.66
C VAL A 113 8.45 -7.52 7.54
N ILE A 114 8.17 -6.80 6.46
CA ILE A 114 8.78 -5.50 6.14
C ILE A 114 7.81 -4.38 6.50
N GLY A 115 8.21 -3.56 7.46
CA GLY A 115 7.36 -2.67 8.24
C GLY A 115 6.88 -3.36 9.53
N ASN A 116 6.96 -2.65 10.65
CA ASN A 116 6.52 -3.20 11.94
C ASN A 116 4.99 -3.27 12.01
N MET A 117 4.44 -4.44 11.72
CA MET A 117 3.01 -4.75 11.72
C MET A 117 2.66 -5.75 12.84
N PRO A 118 2.53 -5.30 14.11
CA PRO A 118 2.41 -6.18 15.28
C PRO A 118 1.30 -7.23 15.19
N PRO A 119 0.10 -6.95 14.63
CA PRO A 119 -0.95 -7.97 14.49
C PRO A 119 -0.52 -9.13 13.57
N ILE A 120 0.15 -8.83 12.47
CA ILE A 120 0.65 -9.82 11.51
C ILE A 120 1.77 -10.65 12.16
N VAL A 121 2.74 -9.97 12.78
CA VAL A 121 3.86 -10.63 13.49
C VAL A 121 3.35 -11.59 14.55
N LYS A 122 2.37 -11.15 15.36
CA LYS A 122 1.75 -12.00 16.38
C LYS A 122 1.07 -13.23 15.76
N ALA A 123 0.24 -13.03 14.75
CA ALA A 123 -0.50 -14.13 14.10
C ALA A 123 0.43 -15.17 13.46
N LEU A 124 1.55 -14.75 12.85
CA LEU A 124 2.58 -15.65 12.32
C LEU A 124 3.28 -16.44 13.43
N LYS A 125 3.62 -15.79 14.55
CA LYS A 125 4.24 -16.46 15.71
C LYS A 125 3.29 -17.45 16.37
N ASP A 126 2.01 -17.13 16.48
CA ASP A 126 0.98 -18.03 16.99
C ASP A 126 0.86 -19.31 16.12
N LYS A 127 1.24 -19.22 14.83
CA LYS A 127 1.39 -20.35 13.90
C LYS A 127 2.79 -20.99 13.92
N ASN A 128 3.63 -20.69 14.91
CA ASN A 128 5.01 -21.17 15.07
C ASN A 128 5.95 -20.87 13.89
N LYS A 129 5.72 -19.77 13.16
CA LYS A 129 6.61 -19.32 12.08
C LYS A 129 7.85 -18.63 12.64
N LYS A 130 8.99 -18.78 11.96
CA LYS A 130 10.22 -18.01 12.23
C LYS A 130 10.14 -16.66 11.54
N VAL A 131 9.80 -15.62 12.32
CA VAL A 131 9.51 -14.27 11.80
C VAL A 131 10.71 -13.36 11.95
N PHE A 132 11.07 -12.66 10.87
CA PHE A 132 12.09 -11.62 10.82
C PHE A 132 11.40 -10.29 10.52
N VAL A 133 11.43 -9.35 11.45
CA VAL A 133 10.76 -8.05 11.32
C VAL A 133 11.79 -6.99 10.97
N PHE A 134 11.58 -6.31 9.84
CA PHE A 134 12.41 -5.20 9.39
C PHE A 134 11.64 -3.89 9.50
N GLU A 135 12.26 -2.87 10.04
CA GLU A 135 11.64 -1.55 10.20
C GLU A 135 12.66 -0.43 10.01
N ARG A 136 12.31 0.54 9.18
CA ARG A 136 13.14 1.70 8.89
C ARG A 136 13.12 2.73 10.00
N ASN A 137 11.92 3.02 10.55
CA ASN A 137 11.73 4.06 11.54
C ASN A 137 12.18 3.58 12.95
N PRO A 138 13.30 4.10 13.51
CA PRO A 138 13.79 3.65 14.80
C PRO A 138 12.81 3.87 15.96
N LYS A 139 11.84 4.77 15.81
CA LYS A 139 10.78 5.00 16.81
C LYS A 139 9.81 3.82 16.93
N LEU A 140 9.76 2.97 15.91
CA LEU A 140 8.92 1.78 15.86
C LEU A 140 9.67 0.49 16.21
N TRP A 141 10.96 0.58 16.54
CA TRP A 141 11.77 -0.58 16.90
C TRP A 141 11.38 -1.16 18.27
N ASN A 142 11.47 -2.45 18.36
CA ASN A 142 11.42 -3.23 19.59
C ASN A 142 12.61 -4.19 19.65
N ARG A 143 12.65 -5.09 20.66
CA ARG A 143 13.79 -6.01 20.86
C ARG A 143 14.01 -7.01 19.71
N GLU A 144 13.01 -7.23 18.88
CA GLU A 144 13.02 -8.23 17.79
C GLU A 144 13.11 -7.57 16.41
N THR A 145 13.09 -6.24 16.36
CA THR A 145 13.10 -5.50 15.11
C THR A 145 14.53 -5.38 14.59
N LEU A 146 14.71 -5.70 13.31
CA LEU A 146 15.93 -5.52 12.55
C LEU A 146 15.88 -4.20 11.77
N SER A 147 17.02 -3.58 11.55
CA SER A 147 17.12 -2.44 10.62
C SER A 147 16.78 -2.89 9.20
N ASP A 148 16.08 -2.04 8.44
CA ASP A 148 15.81 -2.24 7.01
C ASP A 148 17.09 -2.43 6.17
N ALA A 149 18.24 -1.89 6.60
CA ALA A 149 19.52 -2.13 5.96
C ALA A 149 19.90 -3.63 5.87
N LEU A 150 19.39 -4.47 6.79
CA LEU A 150 19.64 -5.91 6.79
C LEU A 150 18.76 -6.68 5.79
N GLU A 151 17.75 -6.05 5.22
CA GLU A 151 16.90 -6.65 4.16
C GLU A 151 17.77 -7.16 3.01
N TYR A 152 18.73 -6.35 2.56
CA TYR A 152 19.61 -6.72 1.45
C TYR A 152 20.35 -8.05 1.66
N VAL A 153 20.74 -8.34 2.90
CA VAL A 153 21.50 -9.57 3.26
C VAL A 153 20.58 -10.75 3.57
N LEU A 154 19.47 -10.50 4.27
CA LEU A 154 18.65 -11.58 4.84
C LEU A 154 17.49 -12.03 3.95
N LEU A 155 16.94 -11.15 3.09
CA LEU A 155 15.81 -11.52 2.22
C LEU A 155 16.07 -12.71 1.30
N PRO A 156 17.31 -12.95 0.78
CA PRO A 156 17.58 -14.14 -0.01
C PRO A 156 17.39 -15.49 0.71
N GLU A 157 17.27 -15.48 2.04
CA GLU A 157 17.05 -16.67 2.86
C GLU A 157 15.57 -16.87 3.24
N MET A 158 14.70 -15.92 2.91
CA MET A 158 13.29 -15.96 3.28
C MET A 158 12.46 -16.79 2.30
N GLU A 159 11.48 -17.51 2.83
CA GLU A 159 10.58 -18.35 2.05
C GLU A 159 9.28 -17.63 1.70
N ALA A 160 8.86 -16.71 2.56
CA ALA A 160 7.78 -15.76 2.29
C ALA A 160 8.15 -14.36 2.78
N VAL A 161 7.62 -13.34 2.11
CA VAL A 161 7.85 -11.94 2.45
C VAL A 161 6.52 -11.20 2.47
N ILE A 162 6.18 -10.61 3.62
CA ILE A 162 5.01 -9.75 3.77
C ILE A 162 5.52 -8.31 3.84
N VAL A 163 5.10 -7.50 2.91
CA VAL A 163 5.61 -6.13 2.70
C VAL A 163 4.50 -5.12 2.96
N SER A 164 4.77 -4.14 3.82
CA SER A 164 3.88 -2.98 3.95
C SER A 164 3.78 -2.21 2.64
N GLY A 165 2.58 -1.79 2.25
CA GLY A 165 2.37 -0.94 1.08
C GLY A 165 3.18 0.37 1.10
N SER A 166 3.65 0.83 2.27
CA SER A 166 4.54 1.98 2.39
C SER A 166 5.89 1.79 1.67
N ALA A 167 6.29 0.54 1.38
CA ALA A 167 7.47 0.24 0.54
C ALA A 167 7.35 0.78 -0.90
N LEU A 168 6.15 1.05 -1.38
CA LEU A 168 5.91 1.79 -2.63
C LEU A 168 6.35 3.25 -2.47
N LEU A 169 5.95 3.89 -1.37
CA LEU A 169 6.19 5.31 -1.12
C LEU A 169 7.68 5.62 -0.87
N ASN A 170 8.37 4.78 -0.12
CA ASN A 170 9.79 4.95 0.15
C ASN A 170 10.70 4.32 -0.93
N CYS A 171 10.11 3.81 -2.03
CA CYS A 171 10.80 3.24 -3.19
C CYS A 171 11.70 2.02 -2.89
N THR A 172 11.43 1.27 -1.81
CA THR A 172 12.22 0.07 -1.47
C THR A 172 11.67 -1.20 -2.09
N LEU A 173 10.43 -1.21 -2.56
CA LEU A 173 9.80 -2.43 -3.08
C LEU A 173 10.60 -3.07 -4.22
N ASP A 174 11.17 -2.28 -5.13
CA ASP A 174 12.01 -2.81 -6.23
C ASP A 174 13.20 -3.64 -5.70
N MET A 175 13.91 -3.12 -4.70
CA MET A 175 15.02 -3.83 -4.06
C MET A 175 14.54 -5.07 -3.29
N ILE A 176 13.43 -4.96 -2.56
CA ILE A 176 12.83 -6.08 -1.82
C ILE A 176 12.52 -7.23 -2.79
N LEU A 177 11.86 -6.96 -3.91
CA LEU A 177 11.54 -7.96 -4.94
C LEU A 177 12.81 -8.58 -5.54
N GLU A 178 13.82 -7.76 -5.85
CA GLU A 178 15.09 -8.26 -6.37
C GLU A 178 15.77 -9.23 -5.41
N ARG A 179 15.74 -8.94 -4.10
CA ARG A 179 16.38 -9.77 -3.07
C ARG A 179 15.54 -10.96 -2.65
N SER A 180 14.25 -10.96 -2.92
CA SER A 180 13.29 -12.00 -2.49
C SER A 180 12.97 -13.05 -3.56
N LYS A 181 13.82 -13.24 -4.57
CA LYS A 181 13.57 -14.16 -5.70
C LYS A 181 13.37 -15.64 -5.31
N ARG A 182 13.79 -16.03 -4.11
CA ARG A 182 13.59 -17.38 -3.57
C ARG A 182 12.28 -17.54 -2.80
N ALA A 183 11.68 -16.44 -2.42
CA ALA A 183 10.41 -16.46 -1.71
C ALA A 183 9.30 -16.98 -2.66
N LYS A 184 8.54 -17.95 -2.15
CA LYS A 184 7.38 -18.52 -2.86
C LYS A 184 6.19 -17.58 -2.84
N LYS A 185 6.10 -16.77 -1.78
CA LYS A 185 5.06 -15.75 -1.61
C LYS A 185 5.67 -14.41 -1.27
N ILE A 186 5.29 -13.40 -2.04
CA ILE A 186 5.60 -12.00 -1.77
C ILE A 186 4.26 -11.26 -1.74
N MET A 187 3.82 -10.92 -0.54
CA MET A 187 2.53 -10.31 -0.29
C MET A 187 2.68 -8.84 0.05
N LEU A 188 2.09 -7.97 -0.75
CA LEU A 188 2.01 -6.54 -0.44
C LEU A 188 0.74 -6.27 0.37
N THR A 189 0.84 -5.61 1.53
CA THR A 189 -0.29 -5.49 2.45
C THR A 189 -0.49 -4.07 3.01
N GLY A 190 -1.72 -3.84 3.49
CA GLY A 190 -2.15 -2.61 4.16
C GLY A 190 -2.91 -1.65 3.25
N ALA A 191 -3.47 -0.58 3.83
CA ALA A 191 -4.31 0.38 3.10
C ALA A 191 -3.58 1.11 1.94
N THR A 192 -2.26 1.15 1.95
CA THR A 192 -1.46 1.73 0.86
C THR A 192 -1.34 0.79 -0.34
N ALA A 193 -1.60 -0.51 -0.15
CA ALA A 193 -1.50 -1.55 -1.18
C ALA A 193 -2.85 -1.81 -1.87
N GLN A 194 -3.52 -0.76 -2.33
CA GLN A 194 -4.87 -0.82 -2.90
C GLN A 194 -4.90 -0.83 -4.43
N ALA A 195 -3.74 -0.79 -5.10
CA ALA A 195 -3.69 -0.85 -6.56
C ALA A 195 -4.21 -2.21 -7.09
N LEU A 196 -4.74 -2.23 -8.32
CA LEU A 196 -5.29 -3.43 -8.92
C LEU A 196 -4.23 -4.55 -9.03
N PRO A 197 -4.60 -5.83 -8.81
CA PRO A 197 -3.69 -6.96 -8.94
C PRO A 197 -3.02 -7.02 -10.32
N GLU A 198 -3.76 -6.69 -11.37
CA GLU A 198 -3.26 -6.67 -12.74
C GLU A 198 -2.06 -5.72 -12.92
N PHE A 199 -2.00 -4.66 -12.09
CA PHE A 199 -0.89 -3.70 -12.14
C PHE A 199 0.42 -4.28 -11.63
N PHE A 200 0.39 -5.41 -10.92
CA PHE A 200 1.58 -6.10 -10.42
C PHE A 200 1.98 -7.33 -11.23
N LYS A 201 1.25 -7.70 -12.29
CA LYS A 201 1.61 -8.84 -13.14
C LYS A 201 3.03 -8.71 -13.68
N GLY A 202 3.82 -9.78 -13.48
CA GLY A 202 5.21 -9.85 -13.92
C GLY A 202 6.22 -9.10 -13.06
N THR A 203 5.82 -8.54 -11.90
CA THR A 203 6.73 -7.79 -11.02
C THR A 203 7.43 -8.66 -9.98
N GLY A 204 6.86 -9.82 -9.65
CA GLY A 204 7.29 -10.68 -8.55
C GLY A 204 6.43 -10.56 -7.29
N VAL A 205 5.54 -9.57 -7.19
CA VAL A 205 4.46 -9.58 -6.19
C VAL A 205 3.51 -10.72 -6.53
N THR A 206 3.18 -11.55 -5.55
CA THR A 206 2.31 -12.72 -5.76
C THR A 206 0.90 -12.53 -5.20
N HIS A 207 0.75 -11.69 -4.17
CA HIS A 207 -0.53 -11.44 -3.51
C HIS A 207 -0.65 -9.99 -3.08
N LEU A 208 -1.87 -9.47 -3.15
CA LEU A 208 -2.27 -8.21 -2.53
C LEU A 208 -3.25 -8.49 -1.40
N ALA A 209 -2.97 -7.95 -0.21
CA ALA A 209 -3.82 -8.06 0.97
C ALA A 209 -4.16 -6.65 1.48
N SER A 210 -5.37 -6.18 1.23
CA SER A 210 -5.76 -4.82 1.58
C SER A 210 -7.23 -4.75 2.01
N ALA A 211 -7.81 -3.56 1.97
CA ALA A 211 -9.22 -3.35 2.28
C ALA A 211 -9.84 -2.37 1.27
N LYS A 212 -11.02 -2.71 0.78
CA LYS A 212 -11.87 -1.83 -0.04
C LYS A 212 -12.80 -1.06 0.88
N VAL A 213 -12.80 0.27 0.78
CA VAL A 213 -13.77 1.11 1.49
C VAL A 213 -15.13 0.99 0.80
N ILE A 214 -16.16 0.62 1.55
CA ILE A 214 -17.54 0.41 1.06
C ILE A 214 -18.49 1.58 1.41
N ASP A 215 -18.16 2.37 2.45
CA ASP A 215 -18.88 3.57 2.83
C ASP A 215 -17.91 4.76 2.84
N VAL A 216 -17.75 5.38 1.67
CA VAL A 216 -16.78 6.47 1.44
C VAL A 216 -17.07 7.67 2.33
N GLU A 217 -18.34 8.03 2.53
CA GLU A 217 -18.72 9.23 3.30
C GLU A 217 -18.35 9.10 4.78
N LYS A 218 -18.67 7.95 5.39
CA LYS A 218 -18.27 7.68 6.78
C LYS A 218 -16.76 7.53 6.94
N ALA A 219 -16.10 6.84 6.01
CA ALA A 219 -14.66 6.70 6.02
C ALA A 219 -13.96 8.07 5.95
N LEU A 220 -14.44 8.99 5.11
CA LEU A 220 -13.93 10.35 5.00
C LEU A 220 -14.01 11.14 6.31
N ILE A 221 -15.14 11.06 7.03
CA ILE A 221 -15.30 11.73 8.33
C ILE A 221 -14.20 11.24 9.29
N ASN A 222 -14.00 9.94 9.37
CA ASN A 222 -13.01 9.34 10.26
C ASN A 222 -11.56 9.72 9.86
N LEU A 223 -11.26 9.72 8.55
CA LEU A 223 -9.94 10.13 8.04
C LEU A 223 -9.66 11.60 8.34
N LYS A 224 -10.62 12.50 8.14
CA LYS A 224 -10.52 13.93 8.46
C LYS A 224 -10.32 14.19 9.96
N LEU A 225 -10.80 13.29 10.81
CA LEU A 225 -10.56 13.32 12.26
C LEU A 225 -9.25 12.64 12.69
N GLY A 226 -8.43 12.18 11.74
CA GLY A 226 -7.13 11.58 12.01
C GLY A 226 -7.21 10.16 12.61
N SER A 227 -8.32 9.45 12.42
CA SER A 227 -8.49 8.10 12.95
C SER A 227 -7.70 7.07 12.14
N PHE A 228 -6.74 6.41 12.78
CA PHE A 228 -5.96 5.33 12.14
C PHE A 228 -6.80 4.08 11.84
N ARG A 229 -7.86 3.84 12.61
CA ARG A 229 -8.77 2.69 12.45
C ARG A 229 -10.12 3.09 11.86
N GLY A 230 -10.28 4.34 11.52
CA GLY A 230 -11.57 4.94 11.23
C GLY A 230 -12.28 4.45 9.98
N PHE A 231 -11.58 3.76 9.08
CA PHE A 231 -12.19 3.16 7.90
C PHE A 231 -12.41 1.64 8.03
N GLY A 232 -11.94 0.99 9.10
CA GLY A 232 -12.01 -0.46 9.26
C GLY A 232 -13.43 -1.04 9.23
N GLU A 233 -14.38 -0.38 9.91
CA GLU A 233 -15.79 -0.79 9.92
C GLU A 233 -16.52 -0.44 8.61
N GLN A 234 -15.98 0.49 7.81
CA GLN A 234 -16.50 0.92 6.53
C GLN A 234 -15.77 0.27 5.36
N SER A 235 -15.00 -0.79 5.62
CA SER A 235 -14.20 -1.48 4.62
C SER A 235 -14.37 -2.98 4.67
N LYS A 236 -14.10 -3.63 3.55
CA LYS A 236 -14.08 -5.08 3.38
C LYS A 236 -12.66 -5.52 3.05
N LYS A 237 -12.09 -6.41 3.87
CA LYS A 237 -10.75 -6.95 3.63
C LYS A 237 -10.75 -7.92 2.46
N TYR A 238 -9.66 -7.93 1.72
CA TYR A 238 -9.46 -8.87 0.64
C TYR A 238 -8.02 -9.36 0.55
N VAL A 239 -7.86 -10.55 -0.01
CA VAL A 239 -6.58 -11.08 -0.48
C VAL A 239 -6.78 -11.62 -1.88
N ILE A 240 -5.99 -11.13 -2.82
CA ILE A 240 -6.08 -11.49 -4.23
C ILE A 240 -4.71 -11.93 -4.71
N GLU A 241 -4.65 -13.03 -5.46
CA GLU A 241 -3.46 -13.49 -6.19
C GLU A 241 -3.25 -12.63 -7.43
N VAL A 242 -1.97 -12.33 -7.77
CA VAL A 242 -1.56 -11.45 -8.87
C VAL A 242 -1.34 -12.21 -10.17
#